data_f15e5651dcada48e8ceb61da4d4aab8b
#
_entry.id   f15e5651dcada48e8ceb61da4d4aab8b
#
_cell.length_a   1.000
_cell.length_b   1.000
_cell.length_c   1.000
_cell.angle_alpha   90.00
_cell.angle_beta   90.00
_cell.angle_gamma   90.00
#
_symmetry.space_group_name_H-M   'P 1'
#
loop_
_entity.id
_entity.type
_entity.pdbx_description
1 polymer ?
#
loop_
_entity_poly.entity_id
_entity_poly.type
_entity_poly.pdbx_seq_one_letter_code
_entity_poly.pdbx_strand_id
1 'polypeptide(L)'
;MQRKSRATGAIALGLLIGILCALGFSMLAGRAESGVLASLWSALTGRNTRIASQGSVVNRIQRLERLETVVYNMDKIVTGEKDNPFLPSFLAGDRLLMLVHGQVVGGMDFSRLRSGDIQISGKEVRIHLPTPQVLMTRLDNSKTRVYSRNTGLLVPVDPNLETEVRREAERQLLEEAVQDGILNTARQNARTTISSLLLGLGFEKVEVD
;
A
#
# COMPACT_ATOMS: atom_id res chain seq x y z
N MET A 1 2.55 -0.83 91.61
CA MET A 1 1.56 -0.21 90.75
C MET A 1 2.23 0.70 89.71
N GLN A 2 3.21 0.29 88.90
CA GLN A 2 3.92 1.15 87.92
C GLN A 2 4.07 0.54 86.53
N ARG A 3 3.28 -0.45 86.13
CA ARG A 3 3.43 -1.13 84.86
C ARG A 3 2.35 -0.71 83.81
N LYS A 4 1.28 -0.03 84.20
CA LYS A 4 0.18 0.44 83.28
C LYS A 4 0.42 1.76 82.58
N SER A 5 1.30 2.64 83.05
CA SER A 5 1.51 3.97 82.49
C SER A 5 2.43 3.95 81.25
N ARG A 6 3.28 2.94 81.08
CA ARG A 6 4.18 2.85 79.91
C ARG A 6 3.50 2.35 78.66
N ALA A 7 2.48 1.52 78.78
CA ALA A 7 1.74 0.98 77.61
C ALA A 7 0.82 2.03 76.96
N THR A 8 0.19 2.87 77.81
CA THR A 8 -0.68 3.97 77.27
C THR A 8 0.11 5.08 76.58
N GLY A 9 1.34 5.39 77.04
CA GLY A 9 2.24 6.33 76.36
C GLY A 9 2.73 5.83 74.99
N ALA A 10 3.02 4.54 74.87
CA ALA A 10 3.46 3.97 73.61
C ALA A 10 2.34 3.93 72.56
N ILE A 11 1.10 3.65 72.97
CA ILE A 11 -0.07 3.64 72.07
C ILE A 11 -0.41 5.09 71.63
N ALA A 12 -0.33 6.07 72.54
CA ALA A 12 -0.57 7.46 72.19
C ALA A 12 0.52 8.03 71.25
N LEU A 13 1.78 7.61 71.40
CA LEU A 13 2.87 8.03 70.50
C LEU A 13 2.71 7.40 69.10
N GLY A 14 2.30 6.13 69.03
CA GLY A 14 2.03 5.44 67.75
C GLY A 14 0.87 6.10 66.99
N LEU A 15 -0.21 6.49 67.69
CA LEU A 15 -1.33 7.21 67.10
C LEU A 15 -0.94 8.62 66.59
N LEU A 16 -0.12 9.32 67.34
CA LEU A 16 0.38 10.64 66.92
C LEU A 16 1.27 10.58 65.67
N ILE A 17 2.16 9.58 65.59
CA ILE A 17 3.00 9.35 64.41
C ILE A 17 2.14 8.93 63.21
N GLY A 18 1.12 8.06 63.38
CA GLY A 18 0.19 7.67 62.34
C GLY A 18 -0.61 8.85 61.76
N ILE A 19 -1.10 9.74 62.63
CA ILE A 19 -1.83 10.96 62.21
C ILE A 19 -0.89 11.95 61.49
N LEU A 20 0.34 12.13 61.97
CA LEU A 20 1.35 12.97 61.29
C LEU A 20 1.74 12.41 59.91
N CYS A 21 1.89 11.10 59.78
CA CYS A 21 2.13 10.48 58.50
C CYS A 21 0.94 10.60 57.54
N ALA A 22 -0.30 10.44 58.05
CA ALA A 22 -1.50 10.61 57.25
C ALA A 22 -1.69 12.09 56.80
N LEU A 23 -1.42 13.05 57.67
CA LEU A 23 -1.46 14.48 57.34
C LEU A 23 -0.33 14.87 56.38
N GLY A 24 0.87 14.32 56.55
CA GLY A 24 1.99 14.54 55.60
C GLY A 24 1.69 13.92 54.26
N PHE A 25 1.11 12.76 54.19
CA PHE A 25 0.70 12.12 52.97
C PHE A 25 -0.45 12.87 52.25
N SER A 26 -1.44 13.39 52.99
CA SER A 26 -2.51 14.20 52.43
C SER A 26 -2.02 15.57 51.90
N MET A 27 -1.03 16.22 52.56
CA MET A 27 -0.40 17.42 52.05
C MET A 27 0.49 17.20 50.83
N LEU A 28 1.17 16.05 50.74
CA LEU A 28 1.92 15.66 49.52
C LEU A 28 0.98 15.27 48.40
N ALA A 29 -0.10 14.57 48.69
CA ALA A 29 -1.11 14.17 47.68
C ALA A 29 -1.87 15.35 47.10
N GLY A 30 -2.09 16.44 47.91
CA GLY A 30 -2.76 17.66 47.45
C GLY A 30 -1.87 18.58 46.60
N ARG A 31 -0.57 18.37 46.55
CA ARG A 31 0.40 19.12 45.74
C ARG A 31 1.00 18.34 44.57
N ALA A 32 0.78 17.03 44.51
CA ALA A 32 1.09 16.25 43.31
C ALA A 32 0.01 16.57 42.27
N GLU A 33 0.28 17.56 41.43
CA GLU A 33 -0.48 17.70 40.17
C GLU A 33 -0.66 16.32 39.55
N SER A 34 -1.90 16.03 39.18
CA SER A 34 -2.41 14.76 38.70
C SER A 34 -1.67 14.13 37.47
N GLY A 35 -0.57 14.71 37.06
CA GLY A 35 0.25 14.31 35.95
C GLY A 35 1.20 13.12 36.19
N VAL A 36 1.81 13.04 37.37
CA VAL A 36 2.87 12.06 37.65
C VAL A 36 2.29 10.65 37.89
N LEU A 37 1.17 10.54 38.62
CA LEU A 37 0.49 9.26 38.82
C LEU A 37 -0.20 8.78 37.56
N ALA A 38 -0.76 9.69 36.76
CA ALA A 38 -1.34 9.36 35.45
C ALA A 38 -0.25 8.91 34.46
N SER A 39 0.93 9.49 34.48
CA SER A 39 2.06 9.05 33.63
C SER A 39 2.63 7.70 34.07
N LEU A 40 2.67 7.40 35.37
CA LEU A 40 3.05 6.07 35.87
C LEU A 40 2.01 5.00 35.55
N TRP A 41 0.72 5.28 35.66
CA TRP A 41 -0.35 4.36 35.22
C TRP A 41 -0.30 4.10 33.72
N SER A 42 -0.07 5.13 32.88
CA SER A 42 0.07 4.95 31.42
C SER A 42 1.30 4.15 31.05
N ALA A 43 2.40 4.28 31.78
CA ALA A 43 3.61 3.48 31.60
C ALA A 43 3.42 2.01 32.01
N LEU A 44 2.65 1.74 33.07
CA LEU A 44 2.36 0.37 33.57
C LEU A 44 1.30 -0.35 32.72
N THR A 45 0.33 0.38 32.14
CA THR A 45 -0.74 -0.23 31.34
C THR A 45 -0.36 -0.41 29.87
N GLY A 46 0.83 0.02 29.44
CA GLY A 46 1.34 -0.21 28.08
C GLY A 46 0.50 0.41 26.93
N ARG A 47 -0.49 1.26 27.27
CA ARG A 47 -1.36 1.93 26.29
C ARG A 47 -0.77 3.27 25.84
N ASN A 48 0.42 3.23 25.29
CA ASN A 48 0.88 4.33 24.44
C ASN A 48 0.12 4.27 23.12
N THR A 49 -1.07 4.84 23.09
CA THR A 49 -1.79 5.09 21.85
C THR A 49 -1.02 6.20 21.11
N ARG A 50 0.02 5.82 20.38
CA ARG A 50 0.68 6.74 19.44
C ARG A 50 -0.29 6.96 18.29
N ILE A 51 -1.12 7.99 18.39
CA ILE A 51 -1.89 8.48 17.25
C ILE A 51 -0.87 8.95 16.23
N ALA A 52 -0.78 8.24 15.11
CA ALA A 52 0.13 8.59 14.04
C ALA A 52 -0.22 10.02 13.56
N SER A 53 0.75 10.92 13.53
CA SER A 53 0.52 12.27 12.99
C SER A 53 0.28 12.17 11.47
N GLN A 54 -0.48 13.10 10.91
CA GLN A 54 -0.77 13.17 9.46
C GLN A 54 0.51 13.03 8.63
N GLY A 55 1.59 13.71 8.99
CA GLY A 55 2.88 13.60 8.30
C GLY A 55 3.50 12.21 8.37
N SER A 56 3.32 11.47 9.47
CA SER A 56 3.84 10.09 9.58
C SER A 56 3.06 9.11 8.72
N VAL A 57 1.74 9.30 8.54
CA VAL A 57 0.89 8.51 7.66
C VAL A 57 1.25 8.76 6.20
N VAL A 58 1.35 10.04 5.80
CA VAL A 58 1.79 10.43 4.45
C VAL A 58 3.12 9.77 4.11
N ASN A 59 4.14 9.92 4.98
CA ASN A 59 5.47 9.34 4.74
C ASN A 59 5.44 7.81 4.63
N ARG A 60 4.57 7.11 5.37
CA ARG A 60 4.45 5.65 5.26
C ARG A 60 3.83 5.22 3.94
N ILE A 61 2.80 5.92 3.48
CA ILE A 61 2.15 5.63 2.20
C ILE A 61 3.06 6.01 1.04
N GLN A 62 3.71 7.16 1.09
CA GLN A 62 4.68 7.58 0.07
C GLN A 62 5.85 6.60 -0.10
N ARG A 63 6.28 5.91 0.96
CA ARG A 63 7.33 4.88 0.88
C ARG A 63 6.92 3.66 0.06
N LEU A 64 5.63 3.48 -0.22
CA LEU A 64 5.16 2.46 -1.14
C LEU A 64 5.50 2.82 -2.59
N GLU A 65 5.82 4.11 -2.87
CA GLU A 65 6.12 4.66 -4.19
C GLU A 65 5.11 4.19 -5.23
N ARG A 66 5.37 3.08 -5.90
CA ARG A 66 4.46 2.42 -6.83
C ARG A 66 3.90 1.16 -6.20
N LEU A 67 2.59 1.16 -5.93
CA LEU A 67 1.89 0.01 -5.41
C LEU A 67 1.26 -0.76 -6.57
N GLU A 68 1.86 -1.87 -6.95
CA GLU A 68 1.27 -2.84 -7.88
C GLU A 68 0.15 -3.58 -7.15
N THR A 69 -1.06 -3.50 -7.66
CA THR A 69 -2.24 -4.05 -6.98
C THR A 69 -2.94 -5.13 -7.77
N VAL A 70 -2.66 -5.22 -9.07
CA VAL A 70 -3.25 -6.23 -9.96
C VAL A 70 -2.28 -6.55 -11.11
N VAL A 71 -2.24 -7.82 -11.49
CA VAL A 71 -1.50 -8.30 -12.67
C VAL A 71 -2.46 -9.11 -13.54
N TYR A 72 -2.63 -8.70 -14.80
CA TYR A 72 -3.31 -9.48 -15.81
C TYR A 72 -2.28 -10.26 -16.62
N ASN A 73 -2.43 -11.59 -16.66
CA ASN A 73 -1.67 -12.46 -17.55
C ASN A 73 -2.56 -12.79 -18.74
N MET A 74 -2.08 -12.50 -19.93
CA MET A 74 -2.87 -12.59 -21.16
C MET A 74 -2.09 -13.29 -22.25
N ASP A 75 -2.81 -14.10 -23.04
CA ASP A 75 -2.29 -14.79 -24.19
C ASP A 75 -2.99 -14.26 -25.45
N LYS A 76 -2.22 -14.01 -26.50
CA LYS A 76 -2.76 -13.47 -27.74
C LYS A 76 -2.03 -14.00 -28.95
N ILE A 77 -2.75 -14.14 -30.06
CA ILE A 77 -2.17 -14.37 -31.37
C ILE A 77 -2.16 -13.06 -32.12
N VAL A 78 -0.97 -12.62 -32.52
CA VAL A 78 -0.79 -11.38 -33.26
C VAL A 78 -0.19 -11.71 -34.63
N THR A 79 -0.75 -11.11 -35.66
CA THR A 79 -0.30 -11.26 -37.05
C THR A 79 0.35 -9.97 -37.50
N GLY A 80 1.53 -10.07 -38.10
CA GLY A 80 2.14 -8.98 -38.86
C GLY A 80 2.22 -9.37 -40.33
N GLU A 81 1.95 -8.41 -41.18
CA GLU A 81 2.01 -8.57 -42.64
C GLU A 81 2.75 -7.39 -43.26
N LYS A 82 3.63 -7.69 -44.21
CA LYS A 82 4.21 -6.74 -45.14
C LYS A 82 3.90 -7.18 -46.56
N ASP A 83 3.05 -6.41 -47.22
CA ASP A 83 2.64 -6.70 -48.58
C ASP A 83 3.28 -5.69 -49.57
N ASN A 84 3.50 -6.15 -50.80
CA ASN A 84 3.89 -5.31 -51.87
C ASN A 84 2.63 -4.86 -52.65
N PRO A 85 2.40 -3.53 -52.90
CA PRO A 85 1.18 -3.07 -53.54
C PRO A 85 1.04 -3.49 -55.00
N PHE A 86 2.13 -3.95 -55.62
CA PHE A 86 2.16 -4.28 -57.06
C PHE A 86 2.23 -5.78 -57.35
N LEU A 87 2.55 -6.62 -56.34
CA LEU A 87 2.74 -8.03 -56.52
C LEU A 87 1.88 -8.83 -55.51
N PRO A 88 1.34 -9.97 -55.89
CA PRO A 88 0.61 -10.84 -54.96
C PRO A 88 1.49 -11.27 -53.76
N SER A 89 0.89 -11.42 -52.60
CA SER A 89 1.58 -11.71 -51.34
C SER A 89 2.40 -13.02 -51.39
N PHE A 90 2.00 -14.03 -52.21
CA PHE A 90 2.77 -15.26 -52.36
C PHE A 90 4.11 -15.05 -53.10
N LEU A 91 4.26 -13.94 -53.85
CA LEU A 91 5.52 -13.54 -54.49
C LEU A 91 6.33 -12.58 -53.66
N ALA A 92 5.69 -11.57 -53.05
CA ALA A 92 6.40 -10.47 -52.43
C ALA A 92 5.82 -10.05 -51.08
N GLY A 93 5.08 -10.92 -50.38
CA GLY A 93 4.62 -10.66 -49.02
C GLY A 93 5.52 -11.34 -47.98
N ASP A 94 5.49 -10.84 -46.75
CA ASP A 94 6.05 -11.47 -45.58
C ASP A 94 5.03 -11.43 -44.45
N ARG A 95 4.52 -12.60 -44.02
CA ARG A 95 3.50 -12.75 -43.00
C ARG A 95 4.01 -13.53 -41.83
N LEU A 96 3.86 -12.98 -40.63
CA LEU A 96 4.29 -13.58 -39.37
C LEU A 96 3.10 -13.74 -38.43
N LEU A 97 2.91 -14.95 -37.91
CA LEU A 97 1.98 -15.27 -36.85
C LEU A 97 2.75 -15.55 -35.58
N MET A 98 2.44 -14.82 -34.51
CA MET A 98 3.13 -14.95 -33.23
C MET A 98 2.13 -15.27 -32.11
N LEU A 99 2.43 -16.31 -31.31
CA LEU A 99 1.76 -16.57 -30.04
C LEU A 99 2.50 -15.78 -28.96
N VAL A 100 1.79 -14.87 -28.33
CA VAL A 100 2.35 -13.93 -27.36
C VAL A 100 1.77 -14.19 -25.98
N HIS A 101 2.63 -14.33 -24.99
CA HIS A 101 2.29 -14.27 -23.59
C HIS A 101 2.75 -12.93 -23.02
N GLY A 102 1.86 -12.22 -22.32
CA GLY A 102 2.20 -10.95 -21.74
C GLY A 102 1.59 -10.70 -20.37
N GLN A 103 2.12 -9.72 -19.69
CA GLN A 103 1.63 -9.24 -18.41
C GLN A 103 1.39 -7.74 -18.47
N VAL A 104 0.23 -7.34 -17.94
CA VAL A 104 -0.12 -5.93 -17.73
C VAL A 104 -0.31 -5.73 -16.24
N VAL A 105 0.45 -4.80 -15.67
CA VAL A 105 0.45 -4.50 -14.22
C VAL A 105 -0.26 -3.19 -14.00
N GLY A 106 -1.34 -3.23 -13.23
CA GLY A 106 -2.10 -2.06 -12.78
C GLY A 106 -1.78 -1.71 -11.33
N GLY A 107 -1.83 -0.43 -11.01
CA GLY A 107 -1.54 0.04 -9.66
C GLY A 107 -1.68 1.54 -9.48
N MET A 108 -1.05 2.06 -8.43
CA MET A 108 -1.06 3.48 -8.09
C MET A 108 0.35 4.00 -7.79
N ASP A 109 0.59 5.26 -8.15
CA ASP A 109 1.83 5.98 -7.83
C ASP A 109 1.57 6.92 -6.64
N PHE A 110 2.05 6.52 -5.47
CA PHE A 110 1.91 7.29 -4.23
C PHE A 110 3.02 8.33 -4.02
N SER A 111 4.02 8.42 -4.89
CA SER A 111 5.09 9.43 -4.79
C SER A 111 4.53 10.86 -4.81
N ARG A 112 3.38 11.05 -5.44
CA ARG A 112 2.70 12.34 -5.59
C ARG A 112 1.68 12.64 -4.50
N LEU A 113 1.43 11.72 -3.55
CA LEU A 113 0.48 11.93 -2.46
C LEU A 113 0.93 13.11 -1.60
N ARG A 114 0.01 14.02 -1.29
CA ARG A 114 0.27 15.22 -0.50
C ARG A 114 -0.42 15.16 0.85
N SER A 115 0.04 15.97 1.80
CA SER A 115 -0.62 16.07 3.10
C SER A 115 -2.09 16.49 3.00
N GLY A 116 -2.47 17.28 1.99
CA GLY A 116 -3.86 17.68 1.75
C GLY A 116 -4.79 16.53 1.35
N ASP A 117 -4.23 15.43 0.79
CA ASP A 117 -5.00 14.26 0.38
C ASP A 117 -5.37 13.35 1.57
N ILE A 118 -4.85 13.64 2.78
CA ILE A 118 -5.09 12.88 4.00
C ILE A 118 -5.62 13.80 5.08
N GLN A 119 -6.78 13.45 5.66
CA GLN A 119 -7.40 14.15 6.76
C GLN A 119 -7.50 13.21 7.96
N ILE A 120 -6.98 13.62 9.11
CA ILE A 120 -7.02 12.84 10.35
C ILE A 120 -7.78 13.62 11.41
N SER A 121 -8.78 12.97 12.02
CA SER A 121 -9.55 13.50 13.15
C SER A 121 -9.61 12.44 14.26
N GLY A 122 -8.75 12.57 15.27
CA GLY A 122 -8.63 11.59 16.34
C GLY A 122 -8.23 10.20 15.80
N LYS A 123 -9.15 9.23 15.88
CA LYS A 123 -8.95 7.86 15.36
C LYS A 123 -9.60 7.61 14.00
N GLU A 124 -10.13 8.64 13.37
CA GLU A 124 -10.67 8.57 12.03
C GLU A 124 -9.66 9.12 11.02
N VAL A 125 -9.57 8.50 9.86
CA VAL A 125 -8.75 8.94 8.74
C VAL A 125 -9.52 8.84 7.43
N ARG A 126 -9.44 9.91 6.65
CA ARG A 126 -9.92 9.95 5.28
C ARG A 126 -8.72 10.18 4.35
N ILE A 127 -8.64 9.40 3.29
CA ILE A 127 -7.59 9.52 2.28
C ILE A 127 -8.19 9.53 0.89
N HIS A 128 -7.74 10.49 0.07
CA HIS A 128 -8.01 10.52 -1.36
C HIS A 128 -6.84 9.88 -2.11
N LEU A 129 -7.14 8.78 -2.84
CA LEU A 129 -6.12 8.04 -3.57
C LEU A 129 -5.79 8.70 -4.92
N PRO A 130 -4.54 8.60 -5.38
CA PRO A 130 -4.19 9.02 -6.74
C PRO A 130 -4.91 8.15 -7.78
N THR A 131 -4.98 8.67 -9.01
CA THR A 131 -5.60 7.94 -10.12
C THR A 131 -4.84 6.65 -10.43
N PRO A 132 -5.52 5.50 -10.56
CA PRO A 132 -4.90 4.25 -10.95
C PRO A 132 -4.36 4.35 -12.39
N GLN A 133 -3.25 3.67 -12.63
CA GLN A 133 -2.60 3.66 -13.94
C GLN A 133 -2.00 2.29 -14.24
N VAL A 134 -1.75 2.02 -15.52
CA VAL A 134 -0.91 0.89 -15.91
C VAL A 134 0.54 1.27 -15.60
N LEU A 135 1.18 0.47 -14.76
CA LEU A 135 2.56 0.69 -14.33
C LEU A 135 3.57 0.05 -15.28
N MET A 136 3.18 -1.07 -15.89
CA MET A 136 4.04 -1.82 -16.80
C MET A 136 3.21 -2.73 -17.72
N THR A 137 3.64 -2.82 -18.98
CA THR A 137 3.24 -3.87 -19.93
C THR A 137 4.50 -4.55 -20.42
N ARG A 138 4.54 -5.87 -20.41
CA ARG A 138 5.69 -6.63 -20.89
C ARG A 138 5.29 -7.95 -21.51
N LEU A 139 6.10 -8.44 -22.47
CA LEU A 139 5.99 -9.78 -23.02
C LEU A 139 6.88 -10.75 -22.22
N ASP A 140 6.39 -11.95 -22.02
CA ASP A 140 7.20 -13.08 -21.53
C ASP A 140 7.92 -13.72 -22.71
N ASN A 141 9.16 -13.36 -22.91
CA ASN A 141 9.98 -13.84 -24.02
C ASN A 141 10.24 -15.36 -23.97
N SER A 142 10.12 -15.98 -22.80
CA SER A 142 10.31 -17.44 -22.66
C SER A 142 9.12 -18.24 -23.21
N LYS A 143 7.94 -17.61 -23.22
CA LYS A 143 6.69 -18.22 -23.69
C LYS A 143 6.22 -17.66 -25.03
N THR A 144 6.67 -16.47 -25.41
CA THR A 144 6.35 -15.83 -26.69
C THR A 144 7.16 -16.48 -27.81
N ARG A 145 6.49 -16.93 -28.88
CA ARG A 145 7.13 -17.62 -29.99
C ARG A 145 6.47 -17.33 -31.32
N VAL A 146 7.25 -17.38 -32.38
CA VAL A 146 6.73 -17.40 -33.74
C VAL A 146 6.05 -18.75 -33.95
N TYR A 147 4.76 -18.71 -34.29
CA TYR A 147 3.96 -19.90 -34.61
C TYR A 147 4.10 -20.28 -36.09
N SER A 148 4.05 -19.27 -36.97
CA SER A 148 4.17 -19.47 -38.42
C SER A 148 4.73 -18.22 -39.06
N ARG A 149 5.56 -18.44 -40.10
CA ARG A 149 6.03 -17.37 -40.97
C ARG A 149 5.95 -17.83 -42.42
N ASN A 150 5.38 -16.96 -43.28
CA ASN A 150 5.23 -17.21 -44.71
C ASN A 150 5.85 -16.01 -45.44
N THR A 151 6.96 -16.25 -46.13
CA THR A 151 7.67 -15.25 -46.92
C THR A 151 7.55 -15.58 -48.40
N GLY A 152 7.26 -14.55 -49.22
CA GLY A 152 7.11 -14.67 -50.65
C GLY A 152 8.40 -15.11 -51.36
N LEU A 153 8.24 -15.70 -52.56
CA LEU A 153 9.35 -16.32 -53.29
C LEU A 153 10.42 -15.29 -53.75
N LEU A 154 10.04 -14.00 -53.91
CA LEU A 154 10.90 -12.99 -54.48
C LEU A 154 11.45 -12.00 -53.46
N VAL A 155 11.09 -12.12 -52.20
CA VAL A 155 11.52 -11.21 -51.13
C VAL A 155 12.29 -11.94 -50.03
N PRO A 156 13.31 -11.33 -49.45
CA PRO A 156 13.96 -11.89 -48.26
C PRO A 156 13.06 -11.74 -47.03
N VAL A 157 13.32 -12.58 -46.03
CA VAL A 157 12.72 -12.46 -44.68
C VAL A 157 13.05 -11.09 -44.11
N ASP A 158 12.03 -10.29 -43.71
CA ASP A 158 12.25 -9.02 -43.07
C ASP A 158 12.66 -9.20 -41.60
N PRO A 159 13.86 -8.80 -41.19
CA PRO A 159 14.35 -8.96 -39.81
C PRO A 159 13.59 -8.07 -38.81
N ASN A 160 12.92 -7.02 -39.26
CA ASN A 160 12.23 -6.06 -38.40
C ASN A 160 10.77 -6.46 -38.11
N LEU A 161 10.16 -7.31 -38.95
CA LEU A 161 8.74 -7.68 -38.83
C LEU A 161 8.44 -8.28 -37.45
N GLU A 162 9.31 -9.12 -36.90
CA GLU A 162 9.11 -9.68 -35.57
C GLU A 162 9.12 -8.61 -34.46
N THR A 163 10.01 -7.63 -34.55
CA THR A 163 10.07 -6.50 -33.61
C THR A 163 8.82 -5.63 -33.68
N GLU A 164 8.30 -5.40 -34.89
CA GLU A 164 7.06 -4.66 -35.09
C GLU A 164 5.86 -5.40 -34.52
N VAL A 165 5.76 -6.71 -34.75
CA VAL A 165 4.70 -7.56 -34.18
C VAL A 165 4.75 -7.59 -32.66
N ARG A 166 5.94 -7.65 -32.05
CA ARG A 166 6.08 -7.59 -30.58
C ARG A 166 5.58 -6.26 -30.00
N ARG A 167 5.91 -5.12 -30.64
CA ARG A 167 5.40 -3.81 -30.21
C ARG A 167 3.89 -3.71 -30.34
N GLU A 168 3.36 -4.21 -31.45
CA GLU A 168 1.92 -4.26 -31.68
C GLU A 168 1.22 -5.15 -30.63
N ALA A 169 1.81 -6.28 -30.28
CA ALA A 169 1.32 -7.17 -29.23
C ALA A 169 1.26 -6.45 -27.86
N GLU A 170 2.33 -5.73 -27.47
CA GLU A 170 2.35 -4.96 -26.22
C GLU A 170 1.24 -3.89 -26.20
N ARG A 171 1.04 -3.19 -27.32
CA ARG A 171 -0.03 -2.20 -27.46
C ARG A 171 -1.42 -2.84 -27.30
N GLN A 172 -1.66 -3.95 -27.99
CA GLN A 172 -2.95 -4.65 -27.94
C GLN A 172 -3.24 -5.24 -26.55
N LEU A 173 -2.23 -5.77 -25.85
CA LEU A 173 -2.37 -6.25 -24.48
C LEU A 173 -2.74 -5.14 -23.52
N LEU A 174 -2.09 -3.98 -23.66
CA LEU A 174 -2.40 -2.79 -22.86
C LEU A 174 -3.86 -2.34 -23.07
N GLU A 175 -4.28 -2.20 -24.33
CA GLU A 175 -5.64 -1.77 -24.67
C GLU A 175 -6.70 -2.72 -24.14
N GLU A 176 -6.48 -4.02 -24.32
CA GLU A 176 -7.38 -5.07 -23.85
C GLU A 176 -7.48 -5.08 -22.32
N ALA A 177 -6.35 -5.02 -21.60
CA ALA A 177 -6.36 -4.94 -20.15
C ALA A 177 -7.11 -3.71 -19.61
N VAL A 178 -7.00 -2.57 -20.29
CA VAL A 178 -7.75 -1.36 -19.92
C VAL A 178 -9.25 -1.53 -20.20
N GLN A 179 -9.64 -2.13 -21.32
CA GLN A 179 -11.02 -2.45 -21.65
C GLN A 179 -11.63 -3.45 -20.66
N ASP A 180 -10.85 -4.44 -20.24
CA ASP A 180 -11.23 -5.43 -19.22
C ASP A 180 -11.26 -4.89 -17.80
N GLY A 181 -10.99 -3.60 -17.62
CA GLY A 181 -11.17 -2.90 -16.36
C GLY A 181 -10.04 -3.04 -15.35
N ILE A 182 -8.81 -3.28 -15.77
CA ILE A 182 -7.63 -3.40 -14.89
C ILE A 182 -7.48 -2.18 -13.96
N LEU A 183 -7.82 -0.97 -14.43
CA LEU A 183 -7.74 0.25 -13.63
C LEU A 183 -8.77 0.26 -12.49
N ASN A 184 -9.98 -0.25 -12.72
CA ASN A 184 -11.01 -0.36 -11.69
C ASN A 184 -10.60 -1.40 -10.63
N THR A 185 -10.09 -2.54 -11.08
CA THR A 185 -9.56 -3.58 -10.20
C THR A 185 -8.38 -3.06 -9.37
N ALA A 186 -7.48 -2.32 -10.01
CA ALA A 186 -6.36 -1.68 -9.33
C ALA A 186 -6.82 -0.71 -8.22
N ARG A 187 -7.83 0.10 -8.50
CA ARG A 187 -8.41 1.03 -7.51
C ARG A 187 -9.01 0.29 -6.31
N GLN A 188 -9.80 -0.75 -6.55
CA GLN A 188 -10.43 -1.53 -5.48
C GLN A 188 -9.40 -2.22 -4.59
N ASN A 189 -8.40 -2.86 -5.20
CA ASN A 189 -7.33 -3.53 -4.46
C ASN A 189 -6.49 -2.54 -3.65
N ALA A 190 -6.17 -1.37 -4.23
CA ALA A 190 -5.46 -0.31 -3.51
C ALA A 190 -6.27 0.20 -2.31
N ARG A 191 -7.58 0.43 -2.45
CA ARG A 191 -8.47 0.81 -1.33
C ARG A 191 -8.39 -0.21 -0.20
N THR A 192 -8.52 -1.49 -0.52
CA THR A 192 -8.45 -2.57 0.48
C THR A 192 -7.09 -2.59 1.17
N THR A 193 -6.00 -2.49 0.40
CA THR A 193 -4.63 -2.51 0.93
C THR A 193 -4.36 -1.33 1.84
N ILE A 194 -4.71 -0.11 1.41
CA ILE A 194 -4.50 1.11 2.20
C ILE A 194 -5.41 1.12 3.43
N SER A 195 -6.67 0.68 3.32
CA SER A 195 -7.57 0.56 4.48
C SER A 195 -6.98 -0.38 5.53
N SER A 196 -6.50 -1.55 5.12
CA SER A 196 -5.87 -2.52 6.03
C SER A 196 -4.60 -1.96 6.67
N LEU A 197 -3.78 -1.24 5.92
CA LEU A 197 -2.60 -0.56 6.44
C LEU A 197 -2.96 0.47 7.52
N LEU A 198 -3.97 1.30 7.26
CA LEU A 198 -4.39 2.36 8.18
C LEU A 198 -5.04 1.79 9.45
N LEU A 199 -5.86 0.73 9.34
CA LEU A 199 -6.38 0.00 10.49
C LEU A 199 -5.23 -0.60 11.32
N GLY A 200 -4.20 -1.17 10.68
CA GLY A 200 -3.00 -1.67 11.33
C GLY A 200 -2.16 -0.58 12.03
N LEU A 201 -2.33 0.69 11.65
CA LEU A 201 -1.72 1.85 12.33
C LEU A 201 -2.52 2.33 13.55
N GLY A 202 -3.68 1.73 13.85
CA GLY A 202 -4.49 2.02 15.02
C GLY A 202 -5.66 2.99 14.77
N PHE A 203 -5.98 3.30 13.52
CA PHE A 203 -7.22 4.02 13.19
C PHE A 203 -8.42 3.09 13.36
N GLU A 204 -9.53 3.60 13.87
CA GLU A 204 -10.76 2.83 14.08
C GLU A 204 -11.74 2.98 12.90
N LYS A 205 -11.71 4.14 12.24
CA LYS A 205 -12.53 4.42 11.07
C LYS A 205 -11.67 4.94 9.93
N VAL A 206 -11.76 4.27 8.79
CA VAL A 206 -10.95 4.54 7.60
C VAL A 206 -11.88 4.74 6.41
N GLU A 207 -11.81 5.91 5.79
CA GLU A 207 -12.48 6.22 4.53
C GLU A 207 -11.41 6.40 3.45
N VAL A 208 -11.54 5.65 2.35
CA VAL A 208 -10.62 5.67 1.21
C VAL A 208 -11.44 5.88 -0.06
N ASP A 209 -11.20 6.96 -0.79
CA ASP A 209 -11.93 7.37 -2.00
C ASP A 209 -11.01 7.63 -3.21
#